data_827e62661c246364ac99916a02fb2450
#
_entry.id   827e62661c246364ac99916a02fb2450
#
_cell.length_a   1.000
_cell.length_b   1.000
_cell.length_c   1.000
_cell.angle_alpha   90.00
_cell.angle_beta   90.00
_cell.angle_gamma   90.00
#
_symmetry.space_group_name_H-M   'P 1'
#
loop_
_entity.id
_entity.type
_entity.pdbx_description
1 polymer ?
#
loop_
_entity_poly.entity_id
_entity_poly.type
_entity_poly.pdbx_seq_one_letter_code
_entity_poly.pdbx_strand_id
1 'polypeptide(L)'
;MSSHTEPLQAASTPTPKRALFWQGMMAMMPLSIAVIPWGLLAGSMAMNTGLSVAQAIAMSAVIFAGAAQLVSLGLVMAGASFATIVVTVFFLTAQHFIYALTLRGDISKHKLLTRVGLGFLLTDELFALAARPEQRQVPYLFGAGLCFYLFWVVASIAGIVLASMVPNLQQYHLDFSIVAIFIPIIVILLKNRAAIAGLVVTTVCVLVMKHLQLEGAMIVSGMAGMLVAALIERQKEAA
;
A
#
# COMPACT_ATOMS: atom_id res chain seq x y z
N MET A 1 40.25 -21.92 43.27
CA MET A 1 38.91 -21.29 43.38
C MET A 1 38.98 -19.97 42.63
N SER A 2 38.62 -20.00 41.33
CA SER A 2 38.57 -18.84 40.49
C SER A 2 37.09 -18.41 40.36
N SER A 3 36.74 -17.33 41.00
CA SER A 3 35.42 -16.71 40.91
C SER A 3 35.31 -15.96 39.61
N HIS A 4 34.60 -16.57 38.61
CA HIS A 4 34.13 -15.87 37.43
C HIS A 4 32.99 -14.93 37.86
N THR A 5 33.28 -13.65 38.02
CA THR A 5 32.29 -12.58 38.07
C THR A 5 31.78 -12.35 36.65
N GLU A 6 30.57 -12.85 36.33
CA GLU A 6 29.81 -12.41 35.14
C GLU A 6 29.62 -10.90 35.20
N PRO A 7 29.88 -10.15 34.10
CA PRO A 7 29.58 -8.74 34.07
C PRO A 7 28.06 -8.59 34.06
N LEU A 8 27.52 -7.92 35.08
CA LEU A 8 26.15 -7.43 35.18
C LEU A 8 25.79 -6.72 33.88
N GLN A 9 24.90 -7.34 33.08
CA GLN A 9 24.26 -6.67 31.95
C GLN A 9 23.60 -5.40 32.48
N ALA A 10 24.15 -4.25 32.11
CA ALA A 10 23.58 -2.96 32.40
C ALA A 10 22.15 -2.93 31.89
N ALA A 11 21.18 -2.85 32.80
CA ALA A 11 19.76 -2.72 32.46
C ALA A 11 19.60 -1.45 31.62
N SER A 12 19.37 -1.61 30.31
CA SER A 12 19.14 -0.51 29.41
C SER A 12 17.88 0.26 29.89
N THR A 13 18.03 1.52 30.23
CA THR A 13 16.90 2.39 30.59
C THR A 13 15.87 2.37 29.44
N PRO A 14 14.58 2.17 29.75
CA PRO A 14 13.56 2.09 28.71
C PRO A 14 13.51 3.40 27.92
N THR A 15 13.63 3.30 26.61
CA THR A 15 13.61 4.45 25.70
C THR A 15 12.29 5.23 25.87
N PRO A 16 12.31 6.55 26.10
CA PRO A 16 11.10 7.33 26.31
C PRO A 16 10.17 7.26 25.10
N LYS A 17 8.86 7.19 25.34
CA LYS A 17 7.83 7.07 24.28
C LYS A 17 7.96 8.12 23.18
N ARG A 18 8.36 9.35 23.54
CA ARG A 18 8.60 10.43 22.57
C ARG A 18 9.78 10.13 21.65
N ALA A 19 10.85 9.57 22.18
CA ALA A 19 12.01 9.18 21.35
C ALA A 19 11.64 8.05 20.39
N LEU A 20 10.87 7.04 20.83
CA LEU A 20 10.36 5.98 19.98
C LEU A 20 9.48 6.49 18.85
N PHE A 21 8.60 7.46 19.13
CA PHE A 21 7.76 8.10 18.13
C PHE A 21 8.60 8.76 17.03
N TRP A 22 9.59 9.57 17.41
CA TRP A 22 10.49 10.22 16.46
C TRP A 22 11.37 9.23 15.68
N GLN A 23 11.82 8.16 16.32
CA GLN A 23 12.53 7.07 15.66
C GLN A 23 11.65 6.41 14.59
N GLY A 24 10.38 6.16 14.89
CA GLY A 24 9.41 5.65 13.92
C GLY A 24 9.22 6.59 12.73
N MET A 25 9.05 7.89 12.98
CA MET A 25 8.95 8.90 11.91
C MET A 25 10.18 8.90 11.00
N MET A 26 11.39 8.91 11.60
CA MET A 26 12.62 8.91 10.80
C MET A 26 12.82 7.63 10.02
N ALA A 27 12.46 6.48 10.59
CA ALA A 27 12.55 5.20 9.91
C ALA A 27 11.60 5.10 8.70
N MET A 28 10.42 5.76 8.78
CA MET A 28 9.44 5.79 7.68
C MET A 28 9.78 6.84 6.61
N MET A 29 10.62 7.82 6.89
CA MET A 29 10.89 8.95 6.00
C MET A 29 11.24 8.53 4.55
N PRO A 30 12.14 7.56 4.31
CA PRO A 30 12.49 7.16 2.95
C PRO A 30 11.28 6.62 2.15
N LEU A 31 10.43 5.81 2.82
CA LEU A 31 9.21 5.27 2.21
C LEU A 31 8.16 6.37 2.01
N SER A 32 8.09 7.33 2.93
CA SER A 32 7.20 8.49 2.82
C SER A 32 7.57 9.40 1.64
N ILE A 33 8.85 9.55 1.33
CA ILE A 33 9.29 10.27 0.13
C ILE A 33 8.94 9.46 -1.12
N ALA A 34 9.13 8.15 -1.09
CA ALA A 34 8.83 7.27 -2.22
C ALA A 34 7.33 7.21 -2.57
N VAL A 35 6.42 7.51 -1.63
CA VAL A 35 4.98 7.52 -1.88
C VAL A 35 4.47 8.80 -2.57
N ILE A 36 5.28 9.87 -2.63
CA ILE A 36 4.86 11.16 -3.20
C ILE A 36 4.31 11.03 -4.63
N PRO A 37 4.97 10.34 -5.58
CA PRO A 37 4.42 10.17 -6.93
C PRO A 37 3.06 9.46 -6.94
N TRP A 38 2.86 8.48 -6.04
CA TRP A 38 1.59 7.77 -5.91
C TRP A 38 0.48 8.66 -5.37
N GLY A 39 0.77 9.49 -4.38
CA GLY A 39 -0.17 10.46 -3.85
C GLY A 39 -0.58 11.50 -4.91
N LEU A 40 0.40 12.08 -5.62
CA LEU A 40 0.17 12.99 -6.74
C LEU A 40 -0.76 12.37 -7.79
N LEU A 41 -0.49 11.12 -8.17
CA LEU A 41 -1.30 10.37 -9.12
C LEU A 41 -2.72 10.16 -8.59
N ALA A 42 -2.88 9.72 -7.34
CA ALA A 42 -4.18 9.46 -6.74
C ALA A 42 -5.05 10.73 -6.69
N GLY A 43 -4.45 11.85 -6.30
CA GLY A 43 -5.13 13.14 -6.28
C GLY A 43 -5.55 13.62 -7.66
N SER A 44 -4.65 13.55 -8.63
CA SER A 44 -4.95 13.93 -10.03
C SER A 44 -6.03 13.03 -10.64
N MET A 45 -5.95 11.73 -10.41
CA MET A 45 -6.91 10.77 -10.93
C MET A 45 -8.30 10.95 -10.32
N ALA A 46 -8.39 11.32 -9.03
CA ALA A 46 -9.66 11.63 -8.38
C ALA A 46 -10.38 12.81 -9.06
N MET A 47 -9.65 13.83 -9.47
CA MET A 47 -10.23 14.96 -10.22
C MET A 47 -10.72 14.52 -11.62
N ASN A 48 -9.98 13.65 -12.28
CA ASN A 48 -10.34 13.14 -13.61
C ASN A 48 -11.61 12.26 -13.60
N THR A 49 -11.95 11.64 -12.45
CA THR A 49 -13.21 10.90 -12.30
C THR A 49 -14.43 11.79 -12.10
N GLY A 50 -14.28 13.12 -12.10
CA GLY A 50 -15.35 14.08 -11.89
C GLY A 50 -15.71 14.33 -10.43
N LEU A 51 -14.87 13.88 -9.47
CA LEU A 51 -15.04 14.21 -8.06
C LEU A 51 -14.78 15.71 -7.84
N SER A 52 -15.57 16.33 -6.95
CA SER A 52 -15.24 17.66 -6.46
C SER A 52 -13.95 17.65 -5.64
N VAL A 53 -13.27 18.79 -5.53
CA VAL A 53 -12.06 18.95 -4.73
C VAL A 53 -12.24 18.41 -3.30
N ALA A 54 -13.37 18.73 -2.66
CA ALA A 54 -13.68 18.27 -1.31
C ALA A 54 -13.82 16.73 -1.24
N GLN A 55 -14.47 16.11 -2.23
CA GLN A 55 -14.61 14.66 -2.31
C GLN A 55 -13.27 13.97 -2.56
N ALA A 56 -12.44 14.53 -3.45
CA ALA A 56 -11.10 14.01 -3.74
C ALA A 56 -10.19 14.06 -2.51
N ILE A 57 -10.20 15.18 -1.76
CA ILE A 57 -9.46 15.30 -0.49
C ILE A 57 -9.99 14.30 0.55
N ALA A 58 -11.31 14.24 0.73
CA ALA A 58 -11.93 13.32 1.67
C ALA A 58 -11.61 11.86 1.34
N MET A 59 -11.63 11.50 0.06
CA MET A 59 -11.24 10.15 -0.40
C MET A 59 -9.82 9.82 0.03
N SER A 60 -8.84 10.67 -0.25
CA SER A 60 -7.44 10.42 0.10
C SER A 60 -7.17 10.45 1.60
N ALA A 61 -7.92 11.24 2.36
CA ALA A 61 -7.78 11.30 3.82
C ALA A 61 -8.43 10.11 4.54
N VAL A 62 -9.52 9.55 3.99
CA VAL A 62 -10.26 8.44 4.61
C VAL A 62 -9.79 7.09 4.08
N ILE A 63 -9.51 6.99 2.77
CA ILE A 63 -9.01 5.78 2.13
C ILE A 63 -7.48 5.85 2.11
N PHE A 64 -6.87 5.45 3.21
CA PHE A 64 -5.42 5.39 3.33
C PHE A 64 -4.88 4.05 2.79
N ALA A 65 -5.15 3.77 1.52
CA ALA A 65 -4.76 2.55 0.81
C ALA A 65 -4.55 2.88 -0.67
N GLY A 66 -3.32 3.26 -1.05
CA GLY A 66 -2.99 3.82 -2.36
C GLY A 66 -3.45 2.95 -3.54
N ALA A 67 -3.13 1.66 -3.51
CA ALA A 67 -3.55 0.73 -4.56
C ALA A 67 -5.08 0.59 -4.66
N ALA A 68 -5.77 0.51 -3.52
CA ALA A 68 -7.22 0.42 -3.49
C ALA A 68 -7.89 1.69 -4.04
N GLN A 69 -7.37 2.87 -3.70
CA GLN A 69 -7.86 4.14 -4.21
C GLN A 69 -7.67 4.24 -5.73
N LEU A 70 -6.48 3.96 -6.24
CA LEU A 70 -6.19 4.04 -7.68
C LEU A 70 -7.01 3.04 -8.50
N VAL A 71 -7.12 1.80 -8.03
CA VAL A 71 -7.94 0.77 -8.70
C VAL A 71 -9.42 1.14 -8.67
N SER A 72 -9.93 1.65 -7.54
CA SER A 72 -11.32 2.12 -7.44
C SER A 72 -11.61 3.24 -8.44
N LEU A 73 -10.73 4.25 -8.51
CA LEU A 73 -10.86 5.36 -9.45
C LEU A 73 -10.82 4.87 -10.89
N GLY A 74 -9.90 3.95 -11.23
CA GLY A 74 -9.82 3.36 -12.56
C GLY A 74 -11.07 2.57 -12.95
N LEU A 75 -11.65 1.81 -12.01
CA LEU A 75 -12.90 1.09 -12.23
C LEU A 75 -14.09 2.02 -12.40
N VAL A 76 -14.16 3.12 -11.63
CA VAL A 76 -15.19 4.17 -11.81
C VAL A 76 -15.09 4.78 -13.20
N MET A 77 -13.88 5.16 -13.63
CA MET A 77 -13.66 5.70 -15.00
C MET A 77 -14.03 4.70 -16.09
N ALA A 78 -13.83 3.41 -15.86
CA ALA A 78 -14.21 2.34 -16.78
C ALA A 78 -15.72 2.01 -16.76
N GLY A 79 -16.53 2.69 -15.94
CA GLY A 79 -17.97 2.43 -15.81
C GLY A 79 -18.31 1.09 -15.15
N ALA A 80 -17.39 0.55 -14.33
CA ALA A 80 -17.61 -0.73 -13.66
C ALA A 80 -18.77 -0.66 -12.65
N SER A 81 -19.46 -1.78 -12.44
CA SER A 81 -20.56 -1.85 -11.47
C SER A 81 -20.03 -1.67 -10.03
N PHE A 82 -20.86 -1.13 -9.14
CA PHE A 82 -20.53 -0.99 -7.73
C PHE A 82 -20.09 -2.32 -7.10
N ALA A 83 -20.76 -3.42 -7.44
CA ALA A 83 -20.39 -4.75 -6.96
C ALA A 83 -18.98 -5.15 -7.39
N THR A 84 -18.62 -4.90 -8.64
CA THR A 84 -17.26 -5.15 -9.17
C THR A 84 -16.22 -4.37 -8.39
N ILE A 85 -16.47 -3.08 -8.12
CA ILE A 85 -15.56 -2.23 -7.34
C ILE A 85 -15.37 -2.80 -5.94
N VAL A 86 -16.46 -3.10 -5.22
CA VAL A 86 -16.42 -3.62 -3.85
C VAL A 86 -15.66 -4.94 -3.78
N VAL A 87 -15.97 -5.89 -4.67
CA VAL A 87 -15.31 -7.20 -4.69
C VAL A 87 -13.82 -7.06 -5.01
N THR A 88 -13.46 -6.24 -5.99
CA THR A 88 -12.06 -6.00 -6.36
C THR A 88 -11.28 -5.39 -5.21
N VAL A 89 -11.82 -4.35 -4.56
CA VAL A 89 -11.17 -3.69 -3.42
C VAL A 89 -11.04 -4.64 -2.24
N PHE A 90 -12.07 -5.45 -1.96
CA PHE A 90 -12.02 -6.45 -0.89
C PHE A 90 -10.85 -7.43 -1.08
N PHE A 91 -10.69 -8.01 -2.26
CA PHE A 91 -9.59 -8.93 -2.53
C PHE A 91 -8.23 -8.22 -2.54
N LEU A 92 -8.16 -7.00 -3.07
CA LEU A 92 -6.93 -6.21 -3.08
C LEU A 92 -6.44 -5.87 -1.67
N THR A 93 -7.37 -5.58 -0.77
CA THR A 93 -7.04 -5.21 0.63
C THR A 93 -7.00 -6.40 1.59
N ALA A 94 -7.31 -7.62 1.13
CA ALA A 94 -7.35 -8.82 1.98
C ALA A 94 -6.01 -9.12 2.69
N GLN A 95 -4.88 -8.71 2.12
CA GLN A 95 -3.57 -8.83 2.75
C GLN A 95 -3.48 -8.14 4.12
N HIS A 96 -4.25 -7.06 4.36
CA HIS A 96 -4.27 -6.37 5.65
C HIS A 96 -4.79 -7.25 6.80
N PHE A 97 -5.62 -8.27 6.50
CA PHE A 97 -6.01 -9.27 7.51
C PHE A 97 -4.81 -10.07 8.00
N ILE A 98 -3.88 -10.44 7.09
CA ILE A 98 -2.65 -11.17 7.44
C ILE A 98 -1.75 -10.28 8.30
N TYR A 99 -1.61 -9.00 7.94
CA TYR A 99 -0.84 -8.02 8.72
C TYR A 99 -1.41 -7.86 10.13
N ALA A 100 -2.73 -7.67 10.23
CA ALA A 100 -3.42 -7.53 11.50
C ALA A 100 -3.28 -8.79 12.38
N LEU A 101 -3.38 -9.98 11.80
CA LEU A 101 -3.17 -11.24 12.52
C LEU A 101 -1.74 -11.39 13.03
N THR A 102 -0.75 -11.04 12.22
CA THR A 102 0.67 -11.08 12.59
C THR A 102 0.99 -10.15 13.77
N LEU A 103 0.41 -8.95 13.78
CA LEU A 103 0.65 -7.95 14.82
C LEU A 103 -0.27 -8.11 16.03
N ARG A 104 -1.27 -9.02 15.97
CA ARG A 104 -2.30 -9.19 17.00
C ARG A 104 -1.71 -9.44 18.39
N GLY A 105 -0.68 -10.26 18.49
CA GLY A 105 -0.07 -10.62 19.77
C GLY A 105 0.46 -9.42 20.56
N ASP A 106 1.00 -8.43 19.84
CA ASP A 106 1.59 -7.24 20.42
C ASP A 106 0.54 -6.14 20.65
N ILE A 107 -0.38 -5.97 19.71
CA ILE A 107 -1.33 -4.84 19.68
C ILE A 107 -2.61 -5.11 20.48
N SER A 108 -3.05 -6.37 20.61
CA SER A 108 -4.32 -6.71 21.30
C SER A 108 -4.37 -6.30 22.78
N LYS A 109 -3.21 -6.12 23.42
CA LYS A 109 -3.05 -5.73 24.81
C LYS A 109 -3.40 -4.25 25.06
N HIS A 110 -3.53 -3.45 24.00
CA HIS A 110 -3.77 -2.02 24.10
C HIS A 110 -5.26 -1.66 24.03
N LYS A 111 -5.61 -0.44 24.45
CA LYS A 111 -6.96 0.09 24.42
C LYS A 111 -7.52 0.09 22.99
N LEU A 112 -8.84 -0.03 22.87
CA LEU A 112 -9.55 -0.08 21.57
C LEU A 112 -9.13 1.10 20.64
N LEU A 113 -9.10 2.31 21.16
CA LEU A 113 -8.73 3.50 20.37
C LEU A 113 -7.32 3.40 19.77
N THR A 114 -6.36 2.87 20.53
CA THR A 114 -4.98 2.61 20.05
C THR A 114 -4.99 1.56 18.93
N ARG A 115 -5.78 0.50 19.10
CA ARG A 115 -5.92 -0.58 18.11
C ARG A 115 -6.56 -0.08 16.81
N VAL A 116 -7.62 0.71 16.92
CA VAL A 116 -8.30 1.30 15.76
C VAL A 116 -7.38 2.29 15.04
N GLY A 117 -6.69 3.16 15.79
CA GLY A 117 -5.73 4.10 15.19
C GLY A 117 -4.58 3.42 14.47
N LEU A 118 -4.00 2.36 15.05
CA LEU A 118 -2.96 1.58 14.37
C LEU A 118 -3.52 0.78 13.19
N GLY A 119 -4.76 0.28 13.30
CA GLY A 119 -5.43 -0.41 12.20
C GLY A 119 -5.67 0.51 10.99
N PHE A 120 -6.04 1.76 11.24
CA PHE A 120 -6.16 2.78 10.19
C PHE A 120 -4.82 3.10 9.52
N LEU A 121 -3.74 3.18 10.31
CA LEU A 121 -2.40 3.49 9.80
C LEU A 121 -1.67 2.27 9.21
N LEU A 122 -2.28 1.07 9.25
CA LEU A 122 -1.65 -0.16 8.81
C LEU A 122 -1.61 -0.24 7.29
N THR A 123 -0.44 0.00 6.73
CA THR A 123 -0.12 -0.16 5.31
C THR A 123 0.96 -1.22 5.13
N ASP A 124 1.27 -1.56 3.88
CA ASP A 124 2.36 -2.47 3.52
C ASP A 124 3.70 -1.98 4.07
N GLU A 125 3.94 -0.67 4.01
CA GLU A 125 5.16 -0.03 4.48
C GLU A 125 5.27 -0.08 6.01
N LEU A 126 4.17 0.20 6.71
CA LEU A 126 4.15 0.09 8.17
C LEU A 126 4.35 -1.36 8.62
N PHE A 127 3.74 -2.31 7.92
CA PHE A 127 3.95 -3.73 8.19
C PHE A 127 5.40 -4.15 7.94
N ALA A 128 6.02 -3.68 6.86
CA ALA A 128 7.43 -3.95 6.56
C ALA A 128 8.38 -3.44 7.67
N LEU A 129 8.12 -2.24 8.21
CA LEU A 129 8.86 -1.75 9.37
C LEU A 129 8.60 -2.59 10.64
N ALA A 130 7.37 -3.05 10.84
CA ALA A 130 6.98 -3.88 11.97
C ALA A 130 7.45 -5.36 11.83
N ALA A 131 8.17 -5.72 10.77
CA ALA A 131 8.69 -7.07 10.59
C ALA A 131 9.61 -7.50 11.74
N ARG A 132 10.38 -6.56 12.30
CA ARG A 132 11.25 -6.80 13.46
C ARG A 132 10.46 -6.64 14.76
N PRO A 133 10.47 -7.66 15.66
CA PRO A 133 9.69 -7.61 16.92
C PRO A 133 9.98 -6.39 17.79
N GLU A 134 11.24 -5.94 17.88
CA GLU A 134 11.68 -4.77 18.65
C GLU A 134 11.09 -3.44 18.15
N GLN A 135 10.64 -3.39 16.90
CA GLN A 135 10.01 -2.22 16.27
C GLN A 135 8.48 -2.19 16.41
N ARG A 136 7.87 -3.21 17.04
CA ARG A 136 6.41 -3.31 17.25
C ARG A 136 5.90 -2.50 18.43
N GLN A 137 6.70 -1.58 18.94
CA GLN A 137 6.28 -0.69 20.02
C GLN A 137 5.29 0.35 19.51
N VAL A 138 4.16 0.51 20.21
CA VAL A 138 3.05 1.38 19.81
C VAL A 138 3.48 2.81 19.47
N PRO A 139 4.32 3.51 20.28
CA PRO A 139 4.75 4.86 19.90
C PRO A 139 5.57 4.90 18.61
N TYR A 140 6.40 3.89 18.34
CA TYR A 140 7.17 3.79 17.11
C TYR A 140 6.26 3.59 15.90
N LEU A 141 5.28 2.68 15.98
CA LEU A 141 4.33 2.42 14.90
C LEU A 141 3.44 3.63 14.61
N PHE A 142 3.01 4.36 15.65
CA PHE A 142 2.27 5.62 15.45
C PHE A 142 3.12 6.68 14.77
N GLY A 143 4.37 6.86 15.19
CA GLY A 143 5.28 7.80 14.54
C GLY A 143 5.49 7.47 13.06
N ALA A 144 5.77 6.21 12.75
CA ALA A 144 5.96 5.72 11.39
C ALA A 144 4.68 5.88 10.54
N GLY A 145 3.56 5.36 11.02
CA GLY A 145 2.29 5.40 10.28
C GLY A 145 1.79 6.83 10.05
N LEU A 146 1.92 7.72 11.05
CA LEU A 146 1.51 9.12 10.91
C LEU A 146 2.40 9.88 9.92
N CYS A 147 3.71 9.63 9.91
CA CYS A 147 4.61 10.20 8.92
C CYS A 147 4.16 9.84 7.50
N PHE A 148 3.93 8.55 7.24
CA PHE A 148 3.50 8.06 5.93
C PHE A 148 2.14 8.62 5.52
N TYR A 149 1.18 8.67 6.45
CA TYR A 149 -0.14 9.25 6.23
C TYR A 149 -0.09 10.72 5.84
N LEU A 150 0.71 11.53 6.54
CA LEU A 150 0.84 12.96 6.23
C LEU A 150 1.43 13.18 4.84
N PHE A 151 2.48 12.42 4.48
CA PHE A 151 3.06 12.50 3.14
C PHE A 151 2.07 12.10 2.06
N TRP A 152 1.29 11.03 2.29
CA TRP A 152 0.22 10.60 1.40
C TRP A 152 -0.82 11.67 1.16
N VAL A 153 -1.38 12.23 2.23
CA VAL A 153 -2.44 13.26 2.13
C VAL A 153 -1.92 14.53 1.48
N VAL A 154 -0.74 15.02 1.88
CA VAL A 154 -0.13 16.22 1.29
C VAL A 154 0.16 16.02 -0.19
N ALA A 155 0.74 14.89 -0.58
CA ALA A 155 1.00 14.58 -1.99
C ALA A 155 -0.30 14.46 -2.80
N SER A 156 -1.36 13.85 -2.22
CA SER A 156 -2.67 13.76 -2.88
C SER A 156 -3.31 15.15 -3.06
N ILE A 157 -3.25 16.02 -2.05
CA ILE A 157 -3.73 17.39 -2.17
C ILE A 157 -2.95 18.14 -3.26
N ALA A 158 -1.62 17.99 -3.30
CA ALA A 158 -0.82 18.59 -4.37
C ALA A 158 -1.25 18.10 -5.76
N GLY A 159 -1.53 16.80 -5.90
CA GLY A 159 -2.06 16.23 -7.14
C GLY A 159 -3.43 16.79 -7.53
N ILE A 160 -4.35 16.98 -6.56
CA ILE A 160 -5.65 17.58 -6.76
C ILE A 160 -5.50 19.04 -7.24
N VAL A 161 -4.63 19.82 -6.58
CA VAL A 161 -4.37 21.23 -6.95
C VAL A 161 -3.79 21.33 -8.35
N LEU A 162 -2.77 20.51 -8.66
CA LEU A 162 -2.19 20.45 -10.00
C LEU A 162 -3.23 20.12 -11.07
N ALA A 163 -4.08 19.14 -10.82
CA ALA A 163 -5.13 18.74 -11.74
C ALA A 163 -6.21 19.82 -11.91
N SER A 164 -6.52 20.59 -10.85
CA SER A 164 -7.49 21.69 -10.91
C SER A 164 -6.97 22.94 -11.62
N MET A 165 -5.66 23.13 -11.71
CA MET A 165 -5.02 24.27 -12.36
C MET A 165 -4.88 24.10 -13.89
N VAL A 166 -4.97 22.88 -14.40
CA VAL A 166 -4.85 22.60 -15.83
C VAL A 166 -6.24 22.40 -16.44
N PRO A 167 -6.80 23.39 -17.14
CA PRO A 167 -8.10 23.24 -17.79
C PRO A 167 -8.00 22.22 -18.93
N ASN A 168 -9.02 21.35 -19.03
CA ASN A 168 -9.15 20.33 -20.07
C ASN A 168 -8.05 19.23 -20.06
N LEU A 169 -7.68 18.70 -18.87
CA LEU A 169 -6.78 17.57 -18.74
C LEU A 169 -7.13 16.39 -19.68
N GLN A 170 -8.44 16.18 -19.96
CA GLN A 170 -8.92 15.15 -20.89
C GLN A 170 -8.44 15.36 -22.34
N GLN A 171 -8.17 16.60 -22.77
CA GLN A 171 -7.66 16.89 -24.12
C GLN A 171 -6.17 16.53 -24.29
N TYR A 172 -5.43 16.38 -23.19
CA TYR A 172 -4.01 16.04 -23.21
C TYR A 172 -3.74 14.53 -23.16
N HIS A 173 -4.78 13.69 -23.33
CA HIS A 173 -4.65 12.23 -23.28
C HIS A 173 -3.81 11.73 -22.10
N LEU A 174 -4.06 12.32 -20.91
CA LEU A 174 -3.35 11.97 -19.68
C LEU A 174 -3.59 10.52 -19.22
N ASP A 175 -4.56 9.83 -19.81
CA ASP A 175 -4.74 8.38 -19.69
C ASP A 175 -3.44 7.63 -19.98
N PHE A 176 -2.69 8.09 -20.99
CA PHE A 176 -1.37 7.54 -21.30
C PHE A 176 -0.34 7.86 -20.21
N SER A 177 -0.40 9.04 -19.60
CA SER A 177 0.50 9.42 -18.50
C SER A 177 0.29 8.55 -17.27
N ILE A 178 -0.96 8.16 -16.98
CA ILE A 178 -1.27 7.21 -15.90
C ILE A 178 -0.59 5.87 -16.17
N VAL A 179 -0.77 5.32 -17.38
CA VAL A 179 -0.11 4.06 -17.79
C VAL A 179 1.41 4.18 -17.72
N ALA A 180 1.98 5.31 -18.17
CA ALA A 180 3.42 5.55 -18.17
C ALA A 180 4.02 5.57 -16.76
N ILE A 181 3.28 6.04 -15.74
CA ILE A 181 3.73 6.02 -14.34
C ILE A 181 3.70 4.59 -13.77
N PHE A 182 2.74 3.76 -14.17
CA PHE A 182 2.68 2.37 -13.69
C PHE A 182 3.80 1.48 -14.26
N ILE A 183 4.32 1.77 -15.46
CA ILE A 183 5.39 0.99 -16.08
C ILE A 183 6.65 0.91 -15.20
N PRO A 184 7.26 2.02 -14.73
CA PRO A 184 8.41 1.97 -13.84
C PRO A 184 8.12 1.21 -12.54
N ILE A 185 6.92 1.35 -11.99
CA ILE A 185 6.52 0.66 -10.76
C ILE A 185 6.50 -0.85 -10.98
N ILE A 186 5.89 -1.31 -12.08
CA ILE A 186 5.87 -2.72 -12.45
C ILE A 186 7.31 -3.22 -12.63
N VAL A 187 8.16 -2.47 -13.34
CA VAL A 187 9.57 -2.86 -13.57
C VAL A 187 10.34 -3.00 -12.25
N ILE A 188 10.14 -2.10 -11.29
CA ILE A 188 10.79 -2.17 -9.97
C ILE A 188 10.30 -3.40 -9.16
N LEU A 189 9.05 -3.82 -9.33
CA LEU A 189 8.48 -4.98 -8.67
C LEU A 189 8.92 -6.31 -9.29
N LEU A 190 9.40 -6.33 -10.54
CA LEU A 190 9.86 -7.52 -11.25
C LEU A 190 11.27 -7.93 -10.81
N LYS A 191 11.41 -8.43 -9.58
CA LYS A 191 12.71 -8.78 -8.99
C LYS A 191 13.17 -10.22 -9.29
N ASN A 192 12.28 -11.11 -9.66
CA ASN A 192 12.58 -12.52 -9.88
C ASN A 192 11.80 -13.12 -11.05
N ARG A 193 12.22 -14.32 -11.50
CA ARG A 193 11.57 -15.04 -12.62
C ARG A 193 10.11 -15.40 -12.33
N ALA A 194 9.78 -15.65 -11.07
CA ALA A 194 8.41 -15.96 -10.67
C ALA A 194 7.48 -14.74 -10.86
N ALA A 195 7.93 -13.54 -10.46
CA ALA A 195 7.19 -12.30 -10.70
C ALA A 195 6.98 -12.01 -12.19
N ILE A 196 8.01 -12.24 -13.02
CA ILE A 196 7.90 -12.07 -14.48
C ILE A 196 6.89 -13.04 -15.06
N ALA A 197 6.96 -14.33 -14.69
CA ALA A 197 6.02 -15.35 -15.16
C ALA A 197 4.58 -15.02 -14.72
N GLY A 198 4.39 -14.61 -13.48
CA GLY A 198 3.11 -14.16 -12.95
C GLY A 198 2.54 -12.98 -13.75
N LEU A 199 3.35 -11.96 -14.05
CA LEU A 199 2.95 -10.81 -14.86
C LEU A 199 2.54 -11.24 -16.27
N VAL A 200 3.34 -12.07 -16.94
CA VAL A 200 3.04 -12.56 -18.30
C VAL A 200 1.71 -13.33 -18.31
N VAL A 201 1.51 -14.24 -17.36
CA VAL A 201 0.26 -15.01 -17.26
C VAL A 201 -0.93 -14.09 -16.99
N THR A 202 -0.82 -13.15 -16.06
CA THR A 202 -1.86 -12.16 -15.78
C THR A 202 -2.22 -11.37 -17.04
N THR A 203 -1.20 -10.87 -17.77
CA THR A 203 -1.39 -10.05 -18.96
C THR A 203 -2.08 -10.86 -20.08
N VAL A 204 -1.60 -12.06 -20.35
CA VAL A 204 -2.22 -12.93 -21.38
C VAL A 204 -3.67 -13.28 -20.99
N CYS A 205 -3.88 -13.69 -19.75
CA CYS A 205 -5.22 -14.04 -19.25
C CYS A 205 -6.20 -12.88 -19.35
N VAL A 206 -5.81 -11.66 -18.94
CA VAL A 206 -6.71 -10.51 -19.00
C VAL A 206 -7.04 -10.11 -20.45
N LEU A 207 -6.08 -10.22 -21.37
CA LEU A 207 -6.31 -9.92 -22.78
C LEU A 207 -7.28 -10.93 -23.40
N VAL A 208 -7.09 -12.23 -23.13
CA VAL A 208 -7.99 -13.29 -23.61
C VAL A 208 -9.39 -13.11 -23.04
N MET A 209 -9.52 -12.90 -21.72
CA MET A 209 -10.83 -12.73 -21.09
C MET A 209 -11.56 -11.47 -21.56
N LYS A 210 -10.83 -10.36 -21.78
CA LYS A 210 -11.40 -9.15 -22.39
C LYS A 210 -11.86 -9.38 -23.83
N HIS A 211 -11.08 -10.11 -24.62
CA HIS A 211 -11.46 -10.45 -25.97
C HIS A 211 -12.75 -11.29 -25.99
N LEU A 212 -12.91 -12.19 -25.01
CA LEU A 212 -14.11 -13.01 -24.82
C LEU A 212 -15.25 -12.29 -24.09
N GLN A 213 -15.08 -11.01 -23.77
CA GLN A 213 -16.05 -10.17 -23.03
C GLN A 213 -16.53 -10.78 -21.70
N LEU A 214 -15.65 -11.52 -21.02
CA LEU A 214 -15.97 -12.15 -19.75
C LEU A 214 -15.84 -11.15 -18.59
N GLU A 215 -16.87 -11.10 -17.75
CA GLU A 215 -16.83 -10.30 -16.52
C GLU A 215 -15.83 -10.89 -15.50
N GLY A 216 -15.25 -10.03 -14.67
CA GLY A 216 -14.28 -10.46 -13.66
C GLY A 216 -12.87 -10.74 -14.19
N ALA A 217 -12.56 -10.39 -15.44
CA ALA A 217 -11.26 -10.62 -16.09
C ALA A 217 -10.07 -10.21 -15.22
N MET A 218 -10.12 -9.07 -14.51
CA MET A 218 -9.02 -8.60 -13.66
C MET A 218 -8.76 -9.52 -12.47
N ILE A 219 -9.82 -9.98 -11.81
CA ILE A 219 -9.70 -10.84 -10.60
C ILE A 219 -9.15 -12.22 -10.99
N VAL A 220 -9.78 -12.85 -11.99
CA VAL A 220 -9.38 -14.19 -12.44
C VAL A 220 -7.95 -14.19 -12.97
N SER A 221 -7.59 -13.19 -13.78
CA SER A 221 -6.23 -13.07 -14.34
C SER A 221 -5.20 -12.80 -13.27
N GLY A 222 -5.51 -11.95 -12.29
CA GLY A 222 -4.64 -11.69 -11.15
C GLY A 222 -4.39 -12.93 -10.30
N MET A 223 -5.45 -13.69 -10.00
CA MET A 223 -5.34 -14.96 -9.26
C MET A 223 -4.53 -16.01 -10.03
N ALA A 224 -4.74 -16.13 -11.34
CA ALA A 224 -3.97 -17.05 -12.19
C ALA A 224 -2.47 -16.70 -12.19
N GLY A 225 -2.13 -15.42 -12.32
CA GLY A 225 -0.74 -14.96 -12.28
C GLY A 225 -0.09 -15.18 -10.92
N MET A 226 -0.80 -14.90 -9.82
CA MET A 226 -0.31 -15.17 -8.46
C MET A 226 -0.08 -16.66 -8.23
N LEU A 227 -1.00 -17.52 -8.67
CA LEU A 227 -0.86 -18.97 -8.55
C LEU A 227 0.40 -19.48 -9.27
N VAL A 228 0.60 -19.04 -10.51
CA VAL A 228 1.79 -19.44 -11.29
C VAL A 228 3.08 -18.92 -10.64
N ALA A 229 3.11 -17.68 -10.16
CA ALA A 229 4.26 -17.16 -9.45
C ALA A 229 4.58 -17.97 -8.19
N ALA A 230 3.57 -18.28 -7.38
CA ALA A 230 3.72 -19.10 -6.17
C ALA A 230 4.21 -20.52 -6.46
N LEU A 231 3.71 -21.16 -7.53
CA LEU A 231 4.15 -22.50 -7.92
C LEU A 231 5.63 -22.53 -8.35
N ILE A 232 6.07 -21.50 -9.10
CA ILE A 232 7.47 -21.37 -9.52
C ILE A 232 8.40 -21.14 -8.30
N GLU A 233 7.96 -20.31 -7.36
CA GLU A 233 8.74 -20.01 -6.17
C GLU A 233 8.88 -21.24 -5.26
N ARG A 234 7.78 -21.98 -5.06
CA ARG A 234 7.79 -23.25 -4.31
C ARG A 234 8.70 -24.31 -4.93
N GLN A 235 8.75 -24.44 -6.26
CA GLN A 235 9.65 -25.37 -6.93
C GLN A 235 11.12 -25.01 -6.71
N LYS A 236 11.44 -23.71 -6.58
CA LYS A 236 12.79 -23.24 -6.33
C LYS A 236 13.26 -23.49 -4.88
N GLU A 237 12.33 -23.49 -3.92
CA GLU A 237 12.63 -23.80 -2.52
C GLU A 237 12.79 -25.31 -2.28
N ALA A 238 12.23 -26.14 -3.16
CA ALA A 238 12.27 -27.61 -3.06
C ALA A 238 13.47 -28.25 -3.83
N ALA A 239 14.21 -27.46 -4.61
CA ALA A 239 15.38 -27.85 -5.39
C ALA A 239 16.69 -27.36 -4.78
#